data_9be4ef8c59251d539bec3f8bb4ba2dfc
#
_entry.id   9be4ef8c59251d539bec3f8bb4ba2dfc
#
_cell.length_a   1.000
_cell.length_b   1.000
_cell.length_c   1.000
_cell.angle_alpha   90.00
_cell.angle_beta   90.00
_cell.angle_gamma   90.00
#
_symmetry.space_group_name_H-M   'P 1'
#
loop_
_entity.id
_entity.type
_entity.pdbx_description
1 polymer ?
#
loop_
_entity_poly.entity_id
_entity_poly.type
_entity_poly.pdbx_seq_one_letter_code
_entity_poly.pdbx_strand_id
1 'polypeptide(L)'
;MNEITNKEPVQRVIKALDKFDKNLKIQVLKDTARTAKDAANALNCEEGAIVKSLVFKAETEFLICLVSGDKRCSLNKLKKAISKKDVSMASAEDVKTQTGFTIGGVSPVGHINDLNIIIDRTLERFQIVYAAAGHPNSIFKIDISKLKDLTKGRVEDITE
;
A
#
# COMPACT_ATOMS: atom_id res chain seq x y z
N MET A 1 -18.81 17.21 -5.12
CA MET A 1 -17.50 16.85 -4.60
C MET A 1 -17.63 15.77 -3.52
N ASN A 2 -16.78 14.79 -3.53
CA ASN A 2 -16.87 13.67 -2.61
C ASN A 2 -16.24 14.01 -1.26
N GLU A 3 -16.94 13.71 -0.16
CA GLU A 3 -16.41 13.94 1.19
C GLU A 3 -15.11 13.19 1.46
N ILE A 4 -14.96 12.00 0.86
CA ILE A 4 -13.76 11.17 1.03
C ILE A 4 -12.53 11.92 0.52
N THR A 5 -12.62 12.59 -0.62
CA THR A 5 -11.47 13.31 -1.19
C THR A 5 -11.04 14.51 -0.35
N ASN A 6 -11.92 15.01 0.50
CA ASN A 6 -11.61 16.16 1.38
C ASN A 6 -10.93 15.73 2.68
N LYS A 7 -10.88 14.44 2.99
CA LYS A 7 -10.24 13.95 4.21
C LYS A 7 -8.74 14.17 4.15
N GLU A 8 -8.15 14.55 5.29
CA GLU A 8 -6.73 14.89 5.38
C GLU A 8 -5.81 13.77 4.87
N PRO A 9 -6.02 12.50 5.27
CA PRO A 9 -5.17 11.42 4.75
C PRO A 9 -5.22 11.29 3.23
N VAL A 10 -6.40 11.45 2.64
CA VAL A 10 -6.57 11.38 1.19
C VAL A 10 -5.86 12.55 0.50
N GLN A 11 -5.95 13.75 1.09
CA GLN A 11 -5.28 14.94 0.56
C GLN A 11 -3.76 14.75 0.54
N ARG A 12 -3.19 14.10 1.55
CA ARG A 12 -1.75 13.81 1.56
C ARG A 12 -1.35 12.90 0.39
N VAL A 13 -2.19 11.91 0.09
CA VAL A 13 -1.94 11.01 -1.06
C VAL A 13 -2.02 11.79 -2.36
N ILE A 14 -3.06 12.61 -2.52
CA ILE A 14 -3.23 13.43 -3.73
C ILE A 14 -1.98 14.29 -3.97
N LYS A 15 -1.48 14.95 -2.93
CA LYS A 15 -0.28 15.79 -3.04
C LYS A 15 0.94 14.98 -3.45
N ALA A 16 1.12 13.80 -2.84
CA ALA A 16 2.26 12.94 -3.16
C ALA A 16 2.20 12.44 -4.60
N LEU A 17 1.02 12.07 -5.07
CA LEU A 17 0.82 11.64 -6.45
C LEU A 17 1.05 12.78 -7.44
N ASP A 18 0.49 13.95 -7.18
CA ASP A 18 0.64 15.13 -8.06
C ASP A 18 2.09 15.54 -8.20
N LYS A 19 2.84 15.46 -7.12
CA LYS A 19 4.27 15.81 -7.12
C LYS A 19 5.08 14.89 -8.03
N PHE A 20 4.68 13.62 -8.10
CA PHE A 20 5.35 12.61 -8.92
C PHE A 20 4.87 12.64 -10.36
N ASP A 21 3.55 12.61 -10.58
CA ASP A 21 2.94 12.55 -11.91
C ASP A 21 1.50 13.09 -11.81
N LYS A 22 1.26 14.24 -12.43
CA LYS A 22 -0.06 14.89 -12.40
C LYS A 22 -1.18 14.07 -13.03
N ASN A 23 -0.84 13.06 -13.81
CA ASN A 23 -1.82 12.18 -14.44
C ASN A 23 -2.32 11.09 -13.48
N LEU A 24 -1.66 10.91 -12.35
CA LEU A 24 -2.12 9.95 -11.33
C LEU A 24 -3.28 10.57 -10.55
N LYS A 25 -4.45 9.97 -10.70
CA LYS A 25 -5.68 10.45 -10.07
C LYS A 25 -6.23 9.38 -9.14
N ILE A 26 -6.86 9.81 -8.07
CA ILE A 26 -7.56 8.88 -7.20
C ILE A 26 -8.96 8.63 -7.74
N GLN A 27 -9.48 7.46 -7.40
CA GLN A 27 -10.85 7.04 -7.73
C GLN A 27 -11.54 6.66 -6.44
N VAL A 28 -12.78 7.11 -6.26
CA VAL A 28 -13.58 6.76 -5.10
C VAL A 28 -14.54 5.66 -5.51
N LEU A 29 -14.50 4.55 -4.76
CA LEU A 29 -15.39 3.42 -5.01
C LEU A 29 -16.73 3.66 -4.31
N LYS A 30 -17.81 3.26 -4.96
CA LYS A 30 -19.17 3.43 -4.42
C LYS A 30 -19.44 2.48 -3.27
N ASP A 31 -18.94 1.25 -3.38
CA ASP A 31 -19.13 0.21 -2.38
C ASP A 31 -17.89 0.03 -1.53
N THR A 32 -18.09 -0.54 -0.34
CA THR A 32 -17.00 -0.81 0.58
C THR A 32 -16.00 -1.80 -0.01
N ALA A 33 -14.74 -1.41 -0.06
CA ALA A 33 -13.66 -2.26 -0.54
C ALA A 33 -12.79 -2.69 0.64
N ARG A 34 -13.36 -3.47 1.57
CA ARG A 34 -12.68 -3.88 2.81
C ARG A 34 -11.59 -4.93 2.57
N THR A 35 -11.79 -5.77 1.56
CA THR A 35 -10.83 -6.82 1.24
C THR A 35 -10.28 -6.60 -0.17
N ALA A 36 -9.15 -7.24 -0.47
CA ALA A 36 -8.58 -7.21 -1.81
C ALA A 36 -9.58 -7.76 -2.84
N LYS A 37 -10.34 -8.79 -2.47
CA LYS A 37 -11.35 -9.39 -3.33
C LYS A 37 -12.47 -8.40 -3.63
N ASP A 38 -12.96 -7.68 -2.61
CA ASP A 38 -14.01 -6.67 -2.80
C ASP A 38 -13.54 -5.55 -3.71
N ALA A 39 -12.32 -5.07 -3.51
CA ALA A 39 -11.73 -4.04 -4.34
C ALA A 39 -11.59 -4.51 -5.79
N ALA A 40 -11.10 -5.75 -5.98
CA ALA A 40 -10.94 -6.33 -7.31
C ALA A 40 -12.27 -6.43 -8.04
N ASN A 41 -13.32 -6.85 -7.34
CA ASN A 41 -14.67 -6.94 -7.92
C ASN A 41 -15.18 -5.55 -8.34
N ALA A 42 -14.99 -4.55 -7.49
CA ALA A 42 -15.44 -3.18 -7.77
C ALA A 42 -14.67 -2.57 -8.95
N LEU A 43 -13.40 -2.93 -9.12
CA LEU A 43 -12.53 -2.40 -10.17
C LEU A 43 -12.49 -3.28 -11.42
N ASN A 44 -13.13 -4.43 -11.36
CA ASN A 44 -13.14 -5.42 -12.44
C ASN A 44 -11.71 -5.81 -12.85
N CYS A 45 -10.89 -6.13 -11.86
CA CYS A 45 -9.51 -6.58 -12.06
C CYS A 45 -9.24 -7.85 -11.26
N GLU A 46 -8.06 -8.44 -11.45
CA GLU A 46 -7.66 -9.62 -10.68
C GLU A 46 -7.32 -9.23 -9.25
N GLU A 47 -7.63 -10.10 -8.30
CA GLU A 47 -7.35 -9.86 -6.89
C GLU A 47 -5.85 -9.60 -6.65
N GLY A 48 -4.98 -10.30 -7.37
CA GLY A 48 -3.54 -10.12 -7.25
C GLY A 48 -3.04 -8.73 -7.65
N ALA A 49 -3.81 -8.00 -8.48
CA ALA A 49 -3.45 -6.64 -8.89
C ALA A 49 -3.76 -5.60 -7.82
N ILE A 50 -4.44 -5.99 -6.75
CA ILE A 50 -4.69 -5.11 -5.60
C ILE A 50 -3.45 -5.12 -4.70
N VAL A 51 -2.95 -3.94 -4.35
CA VAL A 51 -1.80 -3.79 -3.48
C VAL A 51 -2.27 -3.64 -2.04
N LYS A 52 -1.86 -4.58 -1.18
CA LYS A 52 -2.08 -4.46 0.27
C LYS A 52 -0.85 -3.78 0.87
N SER A 53 -1.05 -2.65 1.53
CA SER A 53 0.05 -1.94 2.21
C SER A 53 0.04 -2.37 3.67
N LEU A 54 0.98 -3.24 4.04
CA LEU A 54 1.07 -3.83 5.37
C LEU A 54 2.24 -3.19 6.12
N VAL A 55 1.96 -2.71 7.33
CA VAL A 55 2.99 -2.10 8.18
C VAL A 55 3.52 -3.15 9.15
N PHE A 56 4.84 -3.29 9.17
CA PHE A 56 5.53 -4.22 10.07
C PHE A 56 6.45 -3.48 11.00
N LYS A 57 6.60 -4.02 12.20
CA LYS A 57 7.60 -3.58 13.15
C LYS A 57 8.75 -4.58 13.09
N ALA A 58 9.94 -4.09 12.76
CA ALA A 58 11.16 -4.89 12.66
C ALA A 58 12.12 -4.40 13.74
N GLU A 59 12.16 -5.12 14.84
CA GLU A 59 12.91 -4.71 16.05
C GLU A 59 12.38 -3.35 16.54
N THR A 60 13.11 -2.26 16.40
CA THR A 60 12.66 -0.92 16.81
C THR A 60 12.21 -0.07 15.63
N GLU A 61 12.30 -0.59 14.42
CA GLU A 61 11.98 0.16 13.20
C GLU A 61 10.64 -0.28 12.60
N PHE A 62 10.07 0.57 11.77
CA PHE A 62 8.84 0.26 11.03
C PHE A 62 9.12 0.31 9.54
N LEU A 63 8.40 -0.53 8.79
CA LEU A 63 8.48 -0.55 7.33
C LEU A 63 7.13 -0.94 6.76
N ILE A 64 6.98 -0.71 5.46
CA ILE A 64 5.76 -1.07 4.75
C ILE A 64 6.12 -2.11 3.70
N CYS A 65 5.31 -3.18 3.64
CA CYS A 65 5.37 -4.16 2.56
C CYS A 65 4.16 -4.00 1.68
N LEU A 66 4.40 -3.83 0.38
CA LEU A 66 3.35 -3.79 -0.62
C LEU A 66 3.19 -5.21 -1.15
N VAL A 67 2.09 -5.85 -0.79
CA VAL A 67 1.86 -7.28 -1.04
C VAL A 67 0.68 -7.45 -1.98
N SER A 68 0.84 -8.35 -2.96
CA SER A 68 -0.24 -8.69 -3.89
C SER A 68 -1.46 -9.21 -3.14
N GLY A 69 -2.65 -8.79 -3.59
CA GLY A 69 -3.90 -9.07 -2.89
C GLY A 69 -4.25 -10.54 -2.76
N ASP A 70 -3.71 -11.40 -3.63
CA ASP A 70 -3.94 -12.85 -3.59
C ASP A 70 -2.83 -13.61 -2.88
N LYS A 71 -1.90 -12.90 -2.23
CA LYS A 71 -0.76 -13.50 -1.54
C LYS A 71 -0.75 -13.13 -0.06
N ARG A 72 0.00 -13.91 0.70
CA ARG A 72 0.21 -13.69 2.12
C ARG A 72 1.69 -13.44 2.36
N CYS A 73 2.00 -12.42 3.15
CA CYS A 73 3.39 -12.12 3.50
C CYS A 73 3.96 -13.23 4.37
N SER A 74 5.16 -13.71 4.02
CA SER A 74 5.89 -14.67 4.83
C SER A 74 6.83 -13.92 5.76
N LEU A 75 6.59 -14.01 7.06
CA LEU A 75 7.46 -13.35 8.05
C LEU A 75 8.89 -13.88 7.96
N ASN A 76 9.07 -15.18 7.70
CA ASN A 76 10.40 -15.76 7.58
C ASN A 76 11.17 -15.19 6.38
N LYS A 77 10.50 -15.07 5.25
CA LYS A 77 11.11 -14.46 4.06
C LYS A 77 11.39 -12.98 4.27
N LEU A 78 10.48 -12.28 4.94
CA LEU A 78 10.67 -10.86 5.23
C LEU A 78 11.85 -10.65 6.16
N LYS A 79 11.97 -11.42 7.24
CA LYS A 79 13.10 -11.37 8.17
C LYS A 79 14.43 -11.54 7.42
N LYS A 80 14.45 -12.48 6.48
CA LYS A 80 15.66 -12.76 5.69
C LYS A 80 15.97 -11.59 4.75
N ALA A 81 14.94 -11.04 4.09
CA ALA A 81 15.12 -9.96 3.13
C ALA A 81 15.65 -8.68 3.78
N ILE A 82 15.25 -8.40 5.01
CA ILE A 82 15.65 -7.16 5.71
C ILE A 82 16.73 -7.40 6.78
N SER A 83 17.18 -8.65 6.95
CA SER A 83 18.21 -9.04 7.92
C SER A 83 17.86 -8.64 9.36
N LYS A 84 16.62 -8.92 9.75
CA LYS A 84 16.10 -8.67 11.11
C LYS A 84 15.58 -9.97 11.71
N LYS A 85 15.70 -10.11 13.02
CA LYS A 85 15.26 -11.33 13.73
C LYS A 85 13.82 -11.23 14.21
N ASP A 86 13.43 -10.08 14.76
CA ASP A 86 12.11 -9.86 15.33
C ASP A 86 11.27 -8.99 14.41
N VAL A 87 10.33 -9.61 13.71
CA VAL A 87 9.43 -8.91 12.80
C VAL A 87 8.00 -9.35 13.10
N SER A 88 7.10 -8.40 13.26
CA SER A 88 5.69 -8.66 13.50
C SER A 88 4.84 -7.58 12.85
N MET A 89 3.55 -7.87 12.68
CA MET A 89 2.61 -6.86 12.23
C MET A 89 2.57 -5.71 13.25
N ALA A 90 2.57 -4.48 12.76
CA ALA A 90 2.42 -3.31 13.62
C ALA A 90 1.00 -3.25 14.18
N SER A 91 0.85 -2.72 15.38
CA SER A 91 -0.47 -2.49 15.97
C SER A 91 -1.22 -1.40 15.19
N ALA A 92 -2.54 -1.34 15.35
CA ALA A 92 -3.34 -0.28 14.72
C ALA A 92 -2.87 1.11 15.15
N GLU A 93 -2.47 1.26 16.42
CA GLU A 93 -1.94 2.52 16.96
C GLU A 93 -0.62 2.88 16.26
N ASP A 94 0.29 1.92 16.13
CA ASP A 94 1.57 2.15 15.46
C ASP A 94 1.37 2.49 13.97
N VAL A 95 0.45 1.81 13.31
CA VAL A 95 0.12 2.12 11.91
C VAL A 95 -0.28 3.58 11.79
N LYS A 96 -1.17 4.03 12.64
CA LYS A 96 -1.66 5.42 12.63
C LYS A 96 -0.53 6.41 12.93
N THR A 97 0.27 6.12 13.95
CA THR A 97 1.36 7.00 14.39
C THR A 97 2.45 7.09 13.32
N GLN A 98 2.79 5.98 12.69
CA GLN A 98 3.90 5.95 11.73
C GLN A 98 3.50 6.43 10.34
N THR A 99 2.29 6.13 9.90
CA THR A 99 1.88 6.43 8.52
C THR A 99 0.92 7.62 8.42
N GLY A 100 0.15 7.89 9.46
CA GLY A 100 -0.94 8.87 9.41
C GLY A 100 -2.21 8.30 8.77
N PHE A 101 -2.21 7.01 8.45
CA PHE A 101 -3.37 6.32 7.89
C PHE A 101 -3.90 5.28 8.89
N THR A 102 -5.17 4.92 8.74
CA THR A 102 -5.75 3.81 9.49
C THR A 102 -5.63 2.53 8.67
N ILE A 103 -5.67 1.38 9.35
CA ILE A 103 -5.67 0.07 8.69
C ILE A 103 -6.81 0.03 7.68
N GLY A 104 -6.53 -0.49 6.47
CA GLY A 104 -7.48 -0.53 5.37
C GLY A 104 -7.35 0.66 4.43
N GLY A 105 -6.79 1.78 4.90
CA GLY A 105 -6.59 2.97 4.08
C GLY A 105 -5.12 3.34 3.90
N VAL A 106 -4.20 2.47 4.30
CA VAL A 106 -2.76 2.76 4.19
C VAL A 106 -2.34 2.82 2.73
N SER A 107 -1.86 3.99 2.32
CA SER A 107 -1.35 4.22 0.98
C SER A 107 0.14 3.89 0.90
N PRO A 108 0.64 3.54 -0.30
CA PRO A 108 2.08 3.42 -0.51
C PRO A 108 2.85 4.75 -0.37
N VAL A 109 2.17 5.88 -0.39
CA VAL A 109 2.78 7.21 -0.34
C VAL A 109 1.99 8.15 0.57
N GLY A 110 2.58 9.28 0.90
CA GLY A 110 1.90 10.29 1.70
C GLY A 110 1.99 10.03 3.21
N HIS A 111 2.97 9.25 3.63
CA HIS A 111 3.18 8.94 5.05
C HIS A 111 3.70 10.15 5.79
N ILE A 112 3.35 10.26 7.08
CA ILE A 112 3.85 11.36 7.92
C ILE A 112 5.31 11.13 8.34
N ASN A 113 5.75 9.88 8.41
CA ASN A 113 7.16 9.55 8.63
C ASN A 113 7.74 8.90 7.38
N ASP A 114 9.04 9.02 7.21
CA ASP A 114 9.74 8.40 6.09
C ASP A 114 9.98 6.93 6.42
N LEU A 115 9.32 6.05 5.70
CA LEU A 115 9.37 4.60 5.95
C LEU A 115 9.95 3.87 4.74
N ASN A 116 10.73 2.83 5.01
CA ASN A 116 11.23 1.96 3.95
C ASN A 116 10.08 1.13 3.37
N ILE A 117 10.12 0.94 2.06
CA ILE A 117 9.10 0.19 1.32
C ILE A 117 9.74 -1.06 0.72
N ILE A 118 9.14 -2.21 0.98
CA ILE A 118 9.48 -3.47 0.32
C ILE A 118 8.32 -3.83 -0.60
N ILE A 119 8.61 -4.17 -1.84
CA ILE A 119 7.59 -4.52 -2.82
C ILE A 119 7.63 -6.02 -3.08
N ASP A 120 6.51 -6.68 -2.90
CA ASP A 120 6.32 -8.09 -3.20
C ASP A 120 6.60 -8.34 -4.69
N ARG A 121 7.56 -9.22 -4.98
CA ARG A 121 7.93 -9.56 -6.35
C ARG A 121 6.74 -10.04 -7.17
N THR A 122 5.76 -10.71 -6.56
CA THR A 122 4.61 -11.24 -7.31
C THR A 122 3.71 -10.14 -7.90
N LEU A 123 3.83 -8.90 -7.42
CA LEU A 123 3.13 -7.76 -8.03
C LEU A 123 3.62 -7.51 -9.45
N GLU A 124 4.81 -7.94 -9.79
CA GLU A 124 5.36 -7.78 -11.14
C GLU A 124 4.67 -8.66 -12.18
N ARG A 125 3.78 -9.56 -11.75
CA ARG A 125 2.90 -10.30 -12.67
C ARG A 125 1.92 -9.39 -13.41
N PHE A 126 1.69 -8.18 -12.88
CA PHE A 126 0.70 -7.24 -13.41
C PHE A 126 1.40 -5.96 -13.85
N GLN A 127 1.02 -5.47 -15.03
CA GLN A 127 1.52 -4.18 -15.48
C GLN A 127 0.84 -3.03 -14.73
N ILE A 128 -0.45 -3.19 -14.44
CA ILE A 128 -1.25 -2.19 -13.72
C ILE A 128 -1.69 -2.77 -12.38
N VAL A 129 -1.49 -1.98 -11.33
CA VAL A 129 -1.91 -2.35 -9.98
C VAL A 129 -2.73 -1.21 -9.36
N TYR A 130 -3.42 -1.51 -8.27
CA TYR A 130 -4.34 -0.58 -7.61
C TYR A 130 -4.03 -0.55 -6.12
N ALA A 131 -3.89 0.65 -5.57
CA ALA A 131 -3.49 0.83 -4.17
C ALA A 131 -4.44 1.77 -3.45
N ALA A 132 -4.55 1.60 -2.14
CA ALA A 132 -5.37 2.48 -1.30
C ALA A 132 -4.78 3.90 -1.28
N ALA A 133 -5.65 4.87 -1.20
CA ALA A 133 -5.30 6.28 -1.25
C ALA A 133 -5.77 7.04 -0.01
N GLY A 134 -5.50 6.49 1.18
CA GLY A 134 -5.79 7.16 2.44
C GLY A 134 -7.17 6.86 3.03
N HIS A 135 -7.98 6.07 2.36
CA HIS A 135 -9.31 5.67 2.80
C HIS A 135 -9.66 4.33 2.13
N PRO A 136 -10.39 3.43 2.80
CA PRO A 136 -10.73 2.13 2.19
C PRO A 136 -11.47 2.21 0.86
N ASN A 137 -12.21 3.29 0.64
CA ASN A 137 -12.96 3.49 -0.60
C ASN A 137 -12.25 4.37 -1.62
N SER A 138 -11.01 4.80 -1.32
CA SER A 138 -10.24 5.67 -2.20
C SER A 138 -9.03 4.90 -2.69
N ILE A 139 -8.88 4.80 -4.00
CA ILE A 139 -7.78 4.05 -4.62
C ILE A 139 -7.13 4.84 -5.74
N PHE A 140 -5.95 4.44 -6.14
CA PHE A 140 -5.36 4.92 -7.38
C PHE A 140 -4.79 3.75 -8.18
N LYS A 141 -4.83 3.93 -9.49
CA LYS A 141 -4.34 2.98 -10.48
C LYS A 141 -2.95 3.44 -10.91
N ILE A 142 -2.00 2.53 -10.98
CA ILE A 142 -0.64 2.89 -11.36
C ILE A 142 0.07 1.73 -12.06
N ASP A 143 0.93 2.06 -13.01
CA ASP A 143 1.83 1.09 -13.64
C ASP A 143 2.86 0.62 -12.60
N ILE A 144 3.17 -0.67 -12.60
CA ILE A 144 4.09 -1.25 -11.60
C ILE A 144 5.47 -0.59 -11.62
N SER A 145 5.97 -0.22 -12.80
CA SER A 145 7.26 0.47 -12.90
C SER A 145 7.21 1.84 -12.23
N LYS A 146 6.10 2.56 -12.41
CA LYS A 146 5.90 3.86 -11.77
C LYS A 146 5.74 3.71 -10.26
N LEU A 147 5.09 2.64 -9.79
CA LEU A 147 4.97 2.39 -8.36
C LEU A 147 6.34 2.22 -7.71
N LYS A 148 7.24 1.50 -8.37
CA LYS A 148 8.62 1.34 -7.89
C LYS A 148 9.32 2.69 -7.80
N ASP A 149 9.20 3.52 -8.83
CA ASP A 149 9.84 4.84 -8.86
C ASP A 149 9.24 5.77 -7.82
N LEU A 150 7.90 5.76 -7.69
CA LEU A 150 7.16 6.61 -6.77
C LEU A 150 7.54 6.33 -5.31
N THR A 151 7.63 5.04 -4.95
CA THR A 151 7.88 4.60 -3.56
C THR A 151 9.36 4.43 -3.25
N LYS A 152 10.20 4.31 -4.28
CA LYS A 152 11.60 3.90 -4.16
C LYS A 152 11.74 2.57 -3.43
N GLY A 153 10.71 1.74 -3.55
CA GLY A 153 10.66 0.45 -2.87
C GLY A 153 11.60 -0.57 -3.50
N ARG A 154 12.09 -1.47 -2.65
CA ARG A 154 12.95 -2.58 -3.07
C ARG A 154 12.08 -3.81 -3.31
N VAL A 155 12.24 -4.44 -4.47
CA VAL A 155 11.49 -5.66 -4.82
C VAL A 155 12.17 -6.87 -4.18
N GLU A 156 11.40 -7.67 -3.46
CA GLU A 156 11.90 -8.86 -2.76
C GLU A 156 10.88 -9.98 -2.79
N ASP A 157 11.35 -11.21 -2.63
CA ASP A 157 10.51 -12.38 -2.45
C ASP A 157 10.10 -12.45 -0.98
N ILE A 158 8.88 -12.05 -0.66
CA ILE A 158 8.37 -11.97 0.72
C ILE A 158 7.03 -12.66 0.92
N THR A 159 6.56 -13.44 -0.05
CA THR A 159 5.26 -14.12 0.06
C THR A 159 5.40 -15.63 0.15
N GLU A 160 4.39 -16.25 0.78
CA GLU A 160 4.28 -17.70 0.88
C GLU A 160 4.06 -18.35 -0.47
#